data_069d6ac5a003273e499cb087e2e7606f
#
_entry.id   069d6ac5a003273e499cb087e2e7606f
#
_cell.length_a   1.000
_cell.length_b   1.000
_cell.length_c   1.000
_cell.angle_alpha   90.00
_cell.angle_beta   90.00
_cell.angle_gamma   90.00
#
_symmetry.space_group_name_H-M   'P 1'
#
loop_
_entity.id
_entity.type
_entity.pdbx_description
1 polymer ?
#
loop_
_entity_poly.entity_id
_entity_poly.type
_entity_poly.pdbx_seq_one_letter_code
_entity_poly.pdbx_strand_id
1 'polypeptide(L)'
;MIARICTRLACSEDELWQKIIEPESLQFVASPLLRFVPVGEGGLSDEWQVGIPYHLKLYFLKRIPLGQHTIQLMRIDQEANKIVSQESGRLARFWKHIICFREVAPGVVSYTDEIEIRAGWLTPFIWLFAQVFYRHRQRRWKVLLRMQNPETSGKS
;
A
#
# COMPACT_ATOMS: atom_id res chain seq x y z
N MET A 1 -15.95 -3.95 -7.92
CA MET A 1 -16.25 -2.72 -7.14
C MET A 1 -14.96 -1.92 -6.98
N ILE A 2 -15.07 -0.60 -6.99
CA ILE A 2 -13.92 0.30 -6.83
C ILE A 2 -14.01 0.99 -5.46
N ALA A 3 -12.89 0.99 -4.73
CA ALA A 3 -12.70 1.79 -3.53
C ALA A 3 -11.67 2.88 -3.84
N ARG A 4 -11.95 4.13 -3.49
CA ARG A 4 -11.04 5.26 -3.65
C ARG A 4 -10.91 5.99 -2.33
N ILE A 5 -9.69 6.08 -1.81
CA ILE A 5 -9.41 6.71 -0.53
C ILE A 5 -8.30 7.73 -0.73
N CYS A 6 -8.53 8.96 -0.27
CA CYS A 6 -7.60 10.08 -0.41
C CYS A 6 -7.21 10.63 0.96
N THR A 7 -5.98 11.11 1.07
CA THR A 7 -5.49 11.82 2.25
C THR A 7 -4.43 12.85 1.86
N ARG A 8 -4.07 13.73 2.79
CA ARG A 8 -2.92 14.63 2.68
C ARG A 8 -1.81 14.13 3.59
N LEU A 9 -0.60 14.10 3.05
CA LEU A 9 0.63 13.71 3.74
C LEU A 9 1.56 14.93 3.85
N ALA A 10 2.15 15.12 5.02
CA ALA A 10 3.12 16.20 5.28
C ALA A 10 4.52 15.72 4.85
N CYS A 11 4.81 15.77 3.57
CA CYS A 11 6.09 15.42 2.96
C CYS A 11 6.19 16.01 1.54
N SER A 12 7.39 15.98 0.95
CA SER A 12 7.58 16.20 -0.47
C SER A 12 7.28 14.92 -1.29
N GLU A 13 7.17 15.07 -2.61
CA GLU A 13 7.04 13.91 -3.50
C GLU A 13 8.27 13.00 -3.43
N ASP A 14 9.47 13.56 -3.37
CA ASP A 14 10.72 12.80 -3.28
C ASP A 14 10.81 11.99 -1.98
N GLU A 15 10.45 12.59 -0.85
CA GLU A 15 10.40 11.86 0.44
C GLU A 15 9.42 10.69 0.39
N LEU A 16 8.26 10.88 -0.25
CA LEU A 16 7.27 9.82 -0.40
C LEU A 16 7.78 8.72 -1.34
N TRP A 17 8.43 9.09 -2.47
CA TRP A 17 9.03 8.12 -3.39
C TRP A 17 10.05 7.22 -2.71
N GLN A 18 10.96 7.79 -1.92
CA GLN A 18 11.97 7.00 -1.20
C GLN A 18 11.36 5.93 -0.30
N LYS A 19 10.17 6.19 0.26
CA LYS A 19 9.49 5.27 1.18
C LYS A 19 8.54 4.30 0.51
N ILE A 20 7.85 4.73 -0.53
CA ILE A 20 6.80 3.91 -1.14
C ILE A 20 7.36 2.70 -1.90
N ILE A 21 8.61 2.79 -2.36
CA ILE A 21 9.31 1.70 -3.04
C ILE A 21 9.96 0.70 -2.08
N GLU A 22 10.04 1.00 -0.80
CA GLU A 22 10.60 0.10 0.22
C GLU A 22 9.56 -0.95 0.66
N PRO A 23 9.83 -2.27 0.57
CA PRO A 23 8.93 -3.30 1.05
C PRO A 23 8.64 -3.23 2.56
N GLU A 24 9.59 -2.73 3.35
CA GLU A 24 9.41 -2.52 4.80
C GLU A 24 8.30 -1.51 5.09
N SER A 25 8.18 -0.47 4.26
CA SER A 25 7.09 0.50 4.36
C SER A 25 5.72 -0.15 4.19
N LEU A 26 5.59 -1.13 3.25
CA LEU A 26 4.36 -1.91 3.10
C LEU A 26 4.00 -2.64 4.40
N GLN A 27 4.98 -3.32 5.03
CA GLN A 27 4.76 -4.02 6.30
C GLN A 27 4.31 -3.06 7.40
N PHE A 28 4.98 -1.91 7.51
CA PHE A 28 4.65 -0.91 8.52
C PHE A 28 3.23 -0.36 8.35
N VAL A 29 2.87 0.08 7.13
CA VAL A 29 1.57 0.72 6.89
C VAL A 29 0.41 -0.27 6.92
N ALA A 30 0.65 -1.55 6.63
CA ALA A 30 -0.36 -2.60 6.72
C ALA A 30 -0.59 -3.10 8.16
N SER A 31 0.43 -3.02 9.01
CA SER A 31 0.37 -3.50 10.40
C SER A 31 -0.58 -2.65 11.27
N PRO A 32 -1.32 -3.23 12.25
CA PRO A 32 -1.41 -4.66 12.57
C PRO A 32 -2.46 -5.44 11.79
N LEU A 33 -3.22 -4.77 10.90
CA LEU A 33 -4.36 -5.40 10.21
C LEU A 33 -3.93 -6.53 9.28
N LEU A 34 -2.88 -6.30 8.49
CA LEU A 34 -2.31 -7.30 7.61
C LEU A 34 -0.80 -7.49 7.87
N ARG A 35 -0.37 -8.73 7.74
CA ARG A 35 1.04 -9.12 7.75
C ARG A 35 1.33 -9.93 6.49
N PHE A 36 2.38 -9.54 5.78
CA PHE A 36 2.89 -10.20 4.59
C PHE A 36 4.16 -10.98 4.94
N VAL A 37 4.19 -12.27 4.63
CA VAL A 37 5.35 -13.14 4.84
C VAL A 37 5.77 -13.70 3.50
N PRO A 38 6.99 -13.41 3.02
CA PRO A 38 7.49 -13.99 1.77
C PRO A 38 7.45 -15.51 1.77
N VAL A 39 7.17 -16.10 0.61
CA VAL A 39 7.23 -17.54 0.38
C VAL A 39 8.58 -17.85 -0.27
N GLY A 40 9.40 -18.70 0.38
CA GLY A 40 10.74 -19.09 -0.07
C GLY A 40 11.88 -18.39 0.65
N GLU A 41 13.11 -18.74 0.27
CA GLU A 41 14.33 -18.27 0.96
C GLU A 41 14.79 -16.86 0.58
N GLY A 42 14.20 -16.27 -0.46
CA GLY A 42 14.67 -14.99 -1.04
C GLY A 42 14.20 -13.71 -0.34
N GLY A 43 13.25 -13.78 0.59
CA GLY A 43 12.67 -12.59 1.23
C GLY A 43 11.99 -11.64 0.23
N LEU A 44 11.60 -10.47 0.69
CA LEU A 44 11.31 -9.33 -0.19
C LEU A 44 12.66 -8.69 -0.55
N SER A 45 12.89 -8.42 -1.84
CA SER A 45 14.06 -7.66 -2.29
C SER A 45 14.06 -6.26 -1.66
N ASP A 46 15.20 -5.61 -1.64
CA ASP A 46 15.37 -4.28 -1.05
C ASP A 46 14.46 -3.22 -1.71
N GLU A 47 14.08 -3.44 -2.98
CA GLU A 47 13.17 -2.58 -3.72
C GLU A 47 12.19 -3.39 -4.58
N TRP A 48 10.99 -2.84 -4.79
CA TRP A 48 10.00 -3.42 -5.69
C TRP A 48 10.42 -3.30 -7.15
N GLN A 49 10.33 -4.41 -7.88
CA GLN A 49 10.65 -4.46 -9.32
C GLN A 49 9.40 -4.71 -10.16
N VAL A 50 9.28 -3.97 -11.27
CA VAL A 50 8.18 -4.13 -12.24
C VAL A 50 8.27 -5.49 -12.93
N GLY A 51 7.14 -6.17 -13.07
CA GLY A 51 7.00 -7.43 -13.78
C GLY A 51 7.35 -8.68 -12.96
N ILE A 52 7.93 -8.53 -11.77
CA ILE A 52 8.27 -9.66 -10.90
C ILE A 52 7.09 -9.97 -9.97
N PRO A 53 6.56 -11.20 -9.98
CA PRO A 53 5.53 -11.62 -9.04
C PRO A 53 6.15 -11.93 -7.66
N TYR A 54 5.66 -11.29 -6.63
CA TYR A 54 6.03 -11.52 -5.23
C TYR A 54 4.98 -12.41 -4.58
N HIS A 55 5.36 -13.63 -4.20
CA HIS A 55 4.48 -14.59 -3.53
C HIS A 55 4.59 -14.45 -2.02
N LEU A 56 3.48 -14.18 -1.37
CA LEU A 56 3.40 -13.87 0.04
C LEU A 56 2.34 -14.74 0.72
N LYS A 57 2.54 -15.04 1.99
CA LYS A 57 1.49 -15.53 2.88
C LYS A 57 0.88 -14.34 3.61
N LEU A 58 -0.42 -14.23 3.58
CA LEU A 58 -1.17 -13.13 4.16
C LEU A 58 -1.81 -13.56 5.47
N TYR A 59 -1.64 -12.75 6.52
CA TYR A 59 -2.24 -12.97 7.83
C TYR A 59 -3.03 -11.75 8.25
N PHE A 60 -4.25 -11.97 8.76
CA PHE A 60 -5.07 -10.94 9.39
C PHE A 60 -4.75 -10.87 10.88
N LEU A 61 -4.59 -9.65 11.40
CA LEU A 61 -4.20 -9.38 12.79
C LEU A 61 -2.98 -10.20 13.24
N LYS A 62 -2.04 -10.45 12.33
CA LYS A 62 -0.79 -11.20 12.54
C LYS A 62 -0.96 -12.69 12.85
N ARG A 63 -2.18 -13.21 13.01
CA ARG A 63 -2.48 -14.56 13.50
C ARG A 63 -3.36 -15.39 12.57
N ILE A 64 -4.38 -14.80 11.95
CA ILE A 64 -5.36 -15.54 11.14
C ILE A 64 -4.85 -15.67 9.71
N PRO A 65 -4.53 -16.89 9.22
CA PRO A 65 -4.05 -17.08 7.87
C PRO A 65 -5.15 -16.82 6.85
N LEU A 66 -4.90 -15.93 5.91
CA LEU A 66 -5.79 -15.64 4.77
C LEU A 66 -5.39 -16.39 3.50
N GLY A 67 -4.26 -17.10 3.53
CA GLY A 67 -3.75 -17.87 2.41
C GLY A 67 -2.62 -17.15 1.64
N GLN A 68 -2.34 -17.66 0.45
CA GLN A 68 -1.34 -17.08 -0.43
C GLN A 68 -1.91 -15.86 -1.15
N HIS A 69 -1.04 -14.89 -1.36
CA HIS A 69 -1.31 -13.65 -2.06
C HIS A 69 -0.12 -13.31 -2.96
N THR A 70 -0.39 -12.95 -4.19
CA THR A 70 0.65 -12.55 -5.14
C THR A 70 0.49 -11.08 -5.45
N ILE A 71 1.57 -10.34 -5.35
CA ILE A 71 1.67 -8.93 -5.73
C ILE A 71 2.61 -8.83 -6.92
N GLN A 72 2.18 -8.18 -7.99
CA GLN A 72 3.00 -7.89 -9.15
C GLN A 72 2.87 -6.42 -9.51
N LEU A 73 3.97 -5.70 -9.50
CA LEU A 73 3.99 -4.33 -10.01
C LEU A 73 3.93 -4.34 -11.53
N MET A 74 2.94 -3.68 -12.08
CA MET A 74 2.73 -3.56 -13.51
C MET A 74 3.39 -2.31 -14.08
N ARG A 75 3.48 -1.24 -13.29
CA ARG A 75 4.05 0.04 -13.70
C ARG A 75 4.50 0.85 -12.49
N ILE A 76 5.67 1.44 -12.61
CA ILE A 76 6.17 2.52 -11.75
C ILE A 76 6.45 3.70 -12.67
N ASP A 77 5.75 4.81 -12.48
CA ASP A 77 5.86 6.02 -13.27
C ASP A 77 6.17 7.18 -12.35
N GLN A 78 7.45 7.53 -12.28
CA GLN A 78 7.93 8.59 -11.39
C GLN A 78 7.53 9.98 -11.87
N GLU A 79 7.43 10.19 -13.20
CA GLU A 79 7.02 11.49 -13.74
C GLU A 79 5.54 11.79 -13.46
N ALA A 80 4.69 10.76 -13.51
CA ALA A 80 3.27 10.87 -13.21
C ALA A 80 2.95 10.62 -11.72
N ASN A 81 3.93 10.34 -10.88
CA ASN A 81 3.75 9.92 -9.48
C ASN A 81 2.69 8.83 -9.32
N LYS A 82 2.85 7.75 -10.10
CA LYS A 82 1.86 6.68 -10.21
C LYS A 82 2.50 5.31 -10.12
N ILE A 83 1.92 4.45 -9.27
CA ILE A 83 2.26 3.03 -9.17
C ILE A 83 1.01 2.21 -9.45
N VAL A 84 1.15 1.18 -10.26
CA VAL A 84 0.07 0.23 -10.57
C VAL A 84 0.54 -1.17 -10.21
N SER A 85 -0.19 -1.84 -9.32
CA SER A 85 -0.02 -3.27 -9.04
C SER A 85 -1.26 -4.06 -9.41
N GLN A 86 -1.02 -5.29 -9.78
CA GLN A 86 -2.04 -6.32 -9.90
C GLN A 86 -1.75 -7.38 -8.85
N GLU A 87 -2.78 -7.73 -8.12
CA GLU A 87 -2.68 -8.65 -7.02
C GLU A 87 -3.73 -9.74 -7.18
N SER A 88 -3.44 -10.91 -6.66
CA SER A 88 -4.36 -12.05 -6.67
C SER A 88 -4.13 -12.91 -5.44
N GLY A 89 -5.20 -13.50 -4.94
CA GLY A 89 -5.12 -14.36 -3.78
C GLY A 89 -6.38 -15.21 -3.62
N ARG A 90 -6.39 -16.01 -2.57
CA ARG A 90 -7.50 -16.92 -2.26
C ARG A 90 -8.84 -16.21 -2.08
N LEU A 91 -8.82 -15.00 -1.48
CA LEU A 91 -10.03 -14.25 -1.17
C LEU A 91 -10.49 -13.36 -2.34
N ALA A 92 -9.55 -12.82 -3.13
CA ALA A 92 -9.84 -11.99 -4.27
C ALA A 92 -9.01 -12.46 -5.47
N ARG A 93 -9.68 -12.94 -6.51
CA ARG A 93 -9.00 -13.40 -7.72
C ARG A 93 -8.44 -12.26 -8.55
N PHE A 94 -9.05 -11.08 -8.44
CA PHE A 94 -8.60 -9.88 -9.11
C PHE A 94 -8.63 -8.71 -8.14
N TRP A 95 -7.46 -8.10 -7.99
CA TRP A 95 -7.24 -6.92 -7.17
C TRP A 95 -6.24 -6.03 -7.88
N LYS A 96 -6.70 -4.92 -8.39
CA LYS A 96 -5.85 -3.91 -9.01
C LYS A 96 -5.76 -2.73 -8.08
N HIS A 97 -4.53 -2.36 -7.74
CA HIS A 97 -4.26 -1.23 -6.86
C HIS A 97 -3.47 -0.16 -7.62
N ILE A 98 -3.98 1.05 -7.59
CA ILE A 98 -3.35 2.22 -8.18
C ILE A 98 -3.06 3.21 -7.06
N ILE A 99 -1.81 3.60 -6.94
CA ILE A 99 -1.37 4.70 -6.09
C ILE A 99 -1.07 5.88 -6.98
N CYS A 100 -1.63 7.04 -6.63
CA CYS A 100 -1.31 8.32 -7.25
C CYS A 100 -1.07 9.37 -6.17
N PHE A 101 -0.08 10.22 -6.39
CA PHE A 101 0.15 11.32 -5.46
C PHE A 101 0.71 12.55 -6.18
N ARG A 102 0.47 13.73 -5.61
CA ARG A 102 0.93 15.00 -6.16
C ARG A 102 1.06 16.03 -5.05
N GLU A 103 2.13 16.81 -5.07
CA GLU A 103 2.27 17.96 -4.21
C GLU A 103 1.21 19.02 -4.54
N VAL A 104 0.43 19.43 -3.55
CA VAL A 104 -0.68 20.40 -3.68
C VAL A 104 -0.39 21.70 -2.96
N ALA A 105 0.59 21.71 -2.07
CA ALA A 105 1.17 22.89 -1.41
C ALA A 105 2.60 22.55 -0.98
N PRO A 106 3.47 23.50 -0.70
CA PRO A 106 4.84 23.22 -0.26
C PRO A 106 4.87 22.26 0.92
N GLY A 107 5.51 21.08 0.75
CA GLY A 107 5.60 20.04 1.77
C GLY A 107 4.28 19.32 2.07
N VAL A 108 3.27 19.40 1.21
CA VAL A 108 1.98 18.72 1.36
C VAL A 108 1.62 17.97 0.08
N VAL A 109 1.57 16.65 0.18
CA VAL A 109 1.21 15.75 -0.92
C VAL A 109 -0.23 15.26 -0.76
N SER A 110 -1.02 15.36 -1.82
CA SER A 110 -2.29 14.64 -1.94
C SER A 110 -2.01 13.21 -2.40
N TYR A 111 -2.41 12.24 -1.61
CA TYR A 111 -2.17 10.81 -1.83
C TYR A 111 -3.48 10.07 -1.99
N THR A 112 -3.59 9.23 -3.01
CA THR A 112 -4.79 8.47 -3.35
C THR A 112 -4.45 7.00 -3.57
N ASP A 113 -5.19 6.14 -2.88
CA ASP A 113 -5.29 4.72 -3.18
C ASP A 113 -6.60 4.46 -3.94
N GLU A 114 -6.53 3.85 -5.11
CA GLU A 114 -7.68 3.37 -5.87
C GLU A 114 -7.57 1.87 -6.08
N ILE A 115 -8.59 1.13 -5.67
CA ILE A 115 -8.59 -0.33 -5.65
C ILE A 115 -9.79 -0.86 -6.39
N GLU A 116 -9.57 -1.64 -7.45
CA GLU A 116 -10.61 -2.41 -8.13
C GLU A 116 -10.58 -3.86 -7.67
N ILE A 117 -11.73 -4.35 -7.18
CA ILE A 117 -11.88 -5.68 -6.59
C ILE A 117 -12.92 -6.49 -7.35
N ARG A 118 -12.57 -7.73 -7.69
CA ARG A 118 -13.48 -8.76 -8.23
C ARG A 118 -13.26 -10.08 -7.48
N ALA A 119 -14.23 -10.46 -6.67
CA ALA A 119 -14.19 -11.66 -5.82
C ALA A 119 -15.52 -12.43 -5.84
N GLY A 120 -16.26 -12.33 -6.95
CA GLY A 120 -17.59 -12.94 -7.08
C GLY A 120 -18.56 -12.38 -6.04
N TRP A 121 -19.29 -13.25 -5.36
CA TRP A 121 -20.28 -12.86 -4.33
C TRP A 121 -19.64 -12.27 -3.07
N LEU A 122 -18.35 -12.51 -2.82
CA LEU A 122 -17.60 -11.93 -1.69
C LEU A 122 -17.20 -10.46 -1.95
N THR A 123 -17.35 -9.96 -3.17
CA THR A 123 -16.87 -8.60 -3.55
C THR A 123 -17.34 -7.50 -2.60
N PRO A 124 -18.62 -7.40 -2.16
CA PRO A 124 -19.05 -6.34 -1.25
C PRO A 124 -18.35 -6.37 0.11
N PHE A 125 -18.13 -7.56 0.66
CA PHE A 125 -17.48 -7.74 1.96
C PHE A 125 -16.00 -7.39 1.88
N ILE A 126 -15.32 -7.84 0.83
CA ILE A 126 -13.90 -7.53 0.60
C ILE A 126 -13.72 -6.05 0.29
N TRP A 127 -14.65 -5.44 -0.43
CA TRP A 127 -14.65 -4.01 -0.68
C TRP A 127 -14.80 -3.19 0.63
N LEU A 128 -15.70 -3.62 1.52
CA LEU A 128 -15.86 -2.97 2.84
C LEU A 128 -14.57 -3.09 3.66
N PHE A 129 -13.96 -4.29 3.67
CA PHE A 129 -12.66 -4.48 4.30
C PHE A 129 -11.60 -3.56 3.69
N ALA A 130 -11.53 -3.44 2.37
CA ALA A 130 -10.59 -2.54 1.69
C ALA A 130 -10.80 -1.08 2.12
N GLN A 131 -12.04 -0.62 2.26
CA GLN A 131 -12.34 0.73 2.76
C GLN A 131 -11.73 0.99 4.15
N VAL A 132 -11.84 0.03 5.06
CA VAL A 132 -11.26 0.12 6.41
C VAL A 132 -9.73 0.03 6.35
N PHE A 133 -9.21 -0.96 5.62
CA PHE A 133 -7.78 -1.23 5.51
C PHE A 133 -7.00 -0.05 4.91
N TYR A 134 -7.47 0.52 3.80
CA TYR A 134 -6.75 1.62 3.16
C TYR A 134 -6.84 2.93 3.95
N ARG A 135 -7.93 3.19 4.69
CA ARG A 135 -7.98 4.30 5.65
C ARG A 135 -6.97 4.11 6.80
N HIS A 136 -6.87 2.90 7.31
CA HIS A 136 -5.85 2.55 8.31
C HIS A 136 -4.44 2.74 7.72
N ARG A 137 -4.17 2.21 6.53
CA ARG A 137 -2.90 2.35 5.81
C ARG A 137 -2.50 3.82 5.65
N GLN A 138 -3.42 4.69 5.23
CA GLN A 138 -3.14 6.11 5.07
C GLN A 138 -2.84 6.82 6.40
N ARG A 139 -3.46 6.41 7.50
CA ARG A 139 -3.10 6.90 8.84
C ARG A 139 -1.69 6.46 9.23
N ARG A 140 -1.33 5.25 8.91
CA ARG A 140 0.01 4.69 9.17
C ARG A 140 1.09 5.39 8.33
N TRP A 141 0.80 5.78 7.09
CA TRP A 141 1.69 6.63 6.30
C TRP A 141 2.02 7.93 7.02
N LYS A 142 1.03 8.60 7.61
CA LYS A 142 1.26 9.82 8.39
C LYS A 142 2.19 9.58 9.58
N VAL A 143 2.06 8.44 10.25
CA VAL A 143 2.95 8.06 11.35
C VAL A 143 4.36 7.81 10.86
N LEU A 144 4.53 7.01 9.79
CA LEU A 144 5.85 6.68 9.23
C LEU A 144 6.63 7.94 8.82
N LEU A 145 5.97 8.85 8.10
CA LEU A 145 6.60 10.09 7.64
C LEU A 145 6.96 11.04 8.79
N ARG A 146 6.17 11.10 9.87
CA ARG A 146 6.49 11.88 11.07
C ARG A 146 7.71 11.33 11.82
N MET A 147 7.87 10.01 11.87
CA MET A 147 9.02 9.38 12.53
C MET A 147 10.35 9.73 11.87
N GLN A 148 10.32 10.10 10.58
CA GLN A 148 11.51 10.46 9.81
C GLN A 148 11.86 11.94 9.89
N ASN A 149 10.86 12.80 10.08
CA ASN A 149 11.02 14.26 10.18
C ASN A 149 10.52 14.77 11.53
N PRO A 150 11.26 14.52 12.63
CA PRO A 150 10.86 14.97 13.96
C PRO A 150 10.83 16.51 14.09
N GLU A 151 11.51 17.23 13.21
CA GLU A 151 11.60 18.69 13.28
C GLU A 151 10.35 19.45 12.81
N THR A 152 9.45 18.81 12.06
CA THR A 152 8.19 19.45 11.60
C THR A 152 7.07 19.40 12.63
N SER A 153 7.23 18.67 13.72
CA SER A 153 6.20 18.49 14.78
C SER A 153 6.19 19.58 15.85
N GLY A 154 7.06 20.57 15.78
CA GLY A 154 7.31 21.56 16.84
C GLY A 154 6.87 23.01 16.54
N LYS A 155 6.13 23.28 15.47
CA LYS A 155 5.59 24.62 15.20
C LYS A 155 4.07 24.57 15.09
N SER A 156 3.42 24.61 16.23
CA SER A 156 2.03 25.10 16.40
C SER A 156 2.08 26.43 17.08
#